data_20edefd0ea502b8d7736a659362fc51e
#
_entry.id   20edefd0ea502b8d7736a659362fc51e
#
_cell.length_a   1.000
_cell.length_b   1.000
_cell.length_c   1.000
_cell.angle_alpha   90.00
_cell.angle_beta   90.00
_cell.angle_gamma   90.00
#
_symmetry.space_group_name_H-M   'P 1'
#
loop_
_entity.id
_entity.type
_entity.pdbx_description
1 polymer ?
#
loop_
_entity_poly.entity_id
_entity_poly.type
_entity_poly.pdbx_seq_one_letter_code
_entity_poly.pdbx_strand_id
1 'polypeptide(L)'
;MTPKLSILTPAIWRRIDKARALADLIAPHPQAEHIVVLDNITRSVGLKRQACLDSAIGDYVMFCDDDDEIFPDTIPLILAAIKHAPDVITFKQHAIYNGRRSDVVFHLNNQDGPFVEGGQTLRAPWHVCAWKRELVADCLFPDISYGEDRVWAEQARRRVRTGLHIDQVLHRYTHDARDTAAPETNTKISNG
;
A
#
# COMPACT_ATOMS: atom_id res chain seq x y z
N MET A 1 -14.78 -9.25 -17.63
CA MET A 1 -13.32 -9.45 -17.75
C MET A 1 -12.79 -9.44 -16.34
N THR A 2 -11.99 -10.44 -15.94
CA THR A 2 -11.39 -10.46 -14.60
C THR A 2 -10.34 -9.37 -14.50
N PRO A 3 -10.31 -8.53 -13.45
CA PRO A 3 -9.32 -7.49 -13.30
C PRO A 3 -7.90 -8.09 -13.18
N LYS A 4 -6.91 -7.33 -13.60
CA LYS A 4 -5.49 -7.67 -13.47
C LYS A 4 -4.87 -7.09 -12.20
N LEU A 5 -5.41 -5.96 -11.74
CA LEU A 5 -4.93 -5.24 -10.56
C LEU A 5 -6.10 -4.90 -9.64
N SER A 6 -5.99 -5.23 -8.36
CA SER A 6 -6.88 -4.74 -7.31
C SER A 6 -6.16 -3.66 -6.52
N ILE A 7 -6.72 -2.46 -6.47
CA ILE A 7 -6.25 -1.36 -5.64
C ILE A 7 -7.10 -1.36 -4.37
N LEU A 8 -6.44 -1.46 -3.22
CA LEU A 8 -7.05 -1.75 -1.92
C LEU A 8 -6.93 -0.52 -1.01
N THR A 9 -8.06 0.02 -0.56
CA THR A 9 -8.11 1.25 0.24
C THR A 9 -8.86 1.01 1.55
N PRO A 10 -8.15 0.85 2.67
CA PRO A 10 -8.75 0.98 4.00
C PRO A 10 -9.09 2.45 4.24
N ALA A 11 -10.38 2.80 4.37
CA ALA A 11 -10.83 4.19 4.42
C ALA A 11 -11.57 4.53 5.71
N ILE A 12 -11.64 5.82 6.02
CA ILE A 12 -12.49 6.38 7.06
C ILE A 12 -13.45 7.41 6.46
N TRP A 13 -14.62 7.55 7.08
CA TRP A 13 -15.68 8.41 6.54
C TRP A 13 -15.25 9.86 6.29
N ARG A 14 -14.47 10.45 7.21
CA ARG A 14 -14.02 11.84 7.06
C ARG A 14 -13.10 12.09 5.87
N ARG A 15 -12.56 11.03 5.23
CA ARG A 15 -11.68 11.09 4.07
C ARG A 15 -12.32 10.51 2.80
N ILE A 16 -13.65 10.34 2.79
CA ILE A 16 -14.38 9.73 1.67
C ILE A 16 -14.13 10.45 0.34
N ASP A 17 -13.93 11.76 0.35
CA ASP A 17 -13.68 12.52 -0.88
C ASP A 17 -12.31 12.18 -1.49
N LYS A 18 -11.30 11.84 -0.68
CA LYS A 18 -10.01 11.34 -1.19
C LYS A 18 -10.16 9.96 -1.82
N ALA A 19 -10.91 9.06 -1.17
CA ALA A 19 -11.21 7.74 -1.74
C ALA A 19 -12.00 7.85 -3.06
N ARG A 20 -12.92 8.84 -3.21
CA ARG A 20 -13.61 9.14 -4.47
C ARG A 20 -12.66 9.62 -5.55
N ALA A 21 -11.75 10.56 -5.22
CA ALA A 21 -10.76 11.05 -6.16
C ALA A 21 -9.86 9.89 -6.68
N LEU A 22 -9.50 8.95 -5.82
CA LEU A 22 -8.78 7.74 -6.21
C LEU A 22 -9.63 6.85 -7.12
N ALA A 23 -10.93 6.69 -6.83
CA ALA A 23 -11.84 5.93 -7.67
C ALA A 23 -11.97 6.54 -9.08
N ASP A 24 -12.04 7.88 -9.18
CA ASP A 24 -12.09 8.60 -10.47
C ASP A 24 -10.82 8.37 -11.30
N LEU A 25 -9.65 8.26 -10.63
CA LEU A 25 -8.38 7.95 -11.29
C LEU A 25 -8.32 6.49 -11.79
N ILE A 26 -8.97 5.56 -11.08
CA ILE A 26 -8.99 4.13 -11.44
C ILE A 26 -10.03 3.83 -12.53
N ALA A 27 -11.16 4.51 -12.52
CA ALA A 27 -12.32 4.24 -13.41
C ALA A 27 -11.98 4.13 -14.91
N PRO A 28 -11.05 4.90 -15.49
CA PRO A 28 -10.67 4.75 -16.90
C PRO A 28 -9.96 3.44 -17.25
N HIS A 29 -9.58 2.63 -16.27
CA HIS A 29 -8.77 1.43 -16.45
C HIS A 29 -9.58 0.15 -16.17
N PRO A 30 -10.28 -0.45 -17.16
CA PRO A 30 -11.19 -1.59 -16.96
C PRO A 30 -10.48 -2.88 -16.50
N GLN A 31 -9.15 -2.91 -16.54
CA GLN A 31 -8.32 -4.00 -16.02
C GLN A 31 -7.93 -3.81 -14.54
N ALA A 32 -8.30 -2.69 -13.92
CA ALA A 32 -8.13 -2.43 -12.50
C ALA A 32 -9.50 -2.40 -11.79
N GLU A 33 -9.55 -2.92 -10.57
CA GLU A 33 -10.67 -2.74 -9.65
C GLU A 33 -10.25 -1.92 -8.45
N HIS A 34 -11.19 -1.23 -7.84
CA HIS A 34 -10.98 -0.49 -6.60
C HIS A 34 -11.84 -1.08 -5.50
N ILE A 35 -11.20 -1.57 -4.44
CA ILE A 35 -11.87 -2.12 -3.28
C ILE A 35 -11.66 -1.17 -2.10
N VAL A 36 -12.75 -0.62 -1.59
CA VAL A 36 -12.74 0.31 -0.46
C VAL A 36 -13.46 -0.32 0.72
N VAL A 37 -12.75 -0.49 1.84
CA VAL A 37 -13.35 -0.88 3.11
C VAL A 37 -13.45 0.36 3.98
N LEU A 38 -14.67 0.91 4.03
CA LEU A 38 -14.98 2.15 4.71
C LEU A 38 -15.64 1.89 6.07
N ASP A 39 -15.17 2.55 7.11
CA ASP A 39 -15.86 2.60 8.39
C ASP A 39 -15.63 3.96 9.10
N ASN A 40 -16.16 4.09 10.31
CA ASN A 40 -15.95 5.27 11.15
C ASN A 40 -15.04 4.95 12.35
N ILE A 41 -13.87 4.36 12.07
CA ILE A 41 -12.86 3.98 13.08
C ILE A 41 -13.41 2.92 14.07
N THR A 42 -14.28 2.03 13.58
CA THR A 42 -14.87 0.96 14.40
C THR A 42 -14.06 -0.33 14.37
N ARG A 43 -13.20 -0.49 13.35
CA ARG A 43 -12.27 -1.61 13.21
C ARG A 43 -10.83 -1.11 13.19
N SER A 44 -9.89 -1.99 13.56
CA SER A 44 -8.47 -1.69 13.36
C SER A 44 -8.13 -1.53 11.87
N VAL A 45 -7.03 -0.85 11.56
CA VAL A 45 -6.53 -0.72 10.19
C VAL A 45 -6.20 -2.09 9.63
N GLY A 46 -5.62 -2.99 10.43
CA GLY A 46 -5.30 -4.35 10.03
C GLY A 46 -6.53 -5.16 9.59
N LEU A 47 -7.63 -5.10 10.34
CA LEU A 47 -8.89 -5.76 9.94
C LEU A 47 -9.46 -5.18 8.65
N LYS A 48 -9.35 -3.87 8.42
CA LYS A 48 -9.80 -3.26 7.15
C LYS A 48 -8.92 -3.70 5.98
N ARG A 49 -7.59 -3.73 6.16
CA ARG A 49 -6.67 -4.22 5.13
C ARG A 49 -6.92 -5.69 4.80
N GLN A 50 -7.16 -6.53 5.82
CA GLN A 50 -7.51 -7.93 5.60
C GLN A 50 -8.80 -8.06 4.79
N ALA A 51 -9.85 -7.33 5.15
CA ALA A 51 -11.11 -7.36 4.42
C ALA A 51 -10.97 -6.87 2.96
N CYS A 52 -10.11 -5.88 2.70
CA CYS A 52 -9.75 -5.48 1.33
C CYS A 52 -9.07 -6.62 0.57
N LEU A 53 -8.07 -7.26 1.18
CA LEU A 53 -7.31 -8.36 0.56
C LEU A 53 -8.20 -9.56 0.27
N ASP A 54 -9.07 -9.95 1.21
CA ASP A 54 -10.00 -11.07 1.07
C ASP A 54 -11.03 -10.84 -0.05
N SER A 55 -11.34 -9.58 -0.34
CA SER A 55 -12.29 -9.20 -1.40
C SER A 55 -11.64 -9.07 -2.79
N ALA A 56 -10.31 -9.06 -2.86
CA ALA A 56 -9.57 -8.85 -4.11
C ALA A 56 -9.68 -10.04 -5.06
N ILE A 57 -9.96 -9.77 -6.33
CA ILE A 57 -10.04 -10.79 -7.38
C ILE A 57 -9.04 -10.57 -8.52
N GLY A 58 -8.29 -9.47 -8.52
CA GLY A 58 -7.24 -9.19 -9.49
C GLY A 58 -6.06 -10.16 -9.37
N ASP A 59 -5.29 -10.31 -10.43
CA ASP A 59 -4.07 -11.14 -10.41
C ASP A 59 -3.00 -10.54 -9.47
N TYR A 60 -3.02 -9.21 -9.30
CA TYR A 60 -2.14 -8.45 -8.41
C TYR A 60 -2.95 -7.59 -7.44
N VAL A 61 -2.38 -7.33 -6.26
CA VAL A 61 -2.94 -6.44 -5.23
C VAL A 61 -1.94 -5.35 -4.88
N MET A 62 -2.43 -4.14 -4.67
CA MET A 62 -1.66 -2.96 -4.28
C MET A 62 -2.48 -2.14 -3.29
N PHE A 63 -1.91 -1.76 -2.15
CA PHE A 63 -2.59 -0.85 -1.24
C PHE A 63 -2.32 0.60 -1.60
N CYS A 64 -3.35 1.43 -1.47
CA CYS A 64 -3.26 2.89 -1.48
C CYS A 64 -4.20 3.39 -0.40
N ASP A 65 -3.65 3.93 0.67
CA ASP A 65 -4.44 4.40 1.80
C ASP A 65 -5.26 5.65 1.43
N ASP A 66 -6.31 5.92 2.18
CA ASP A 66 -7.23 7.04 1.89
C ASP A 66 -6.63 8.43 2.11
N ASP A 67 -5.42 8.53 2.64
CA ASP A 67 -4.62 9.75 2.76
C ASP A 67 -3.40 9.80 1.83
N ASP A 68 -3.16 8.73 1.08
CA ASP A 68 -2.12 8.64 0.08
C ASP A 68 -2.62 9.02 -1.32
N GLU A 69 -1.68 9.20 -2.24
CA GLU A 69 -1.97 9.51 -3.64
C GLU A 69 -1.17 8.60 -4.56
N ILE A 70 -1.78 8.18 -5.68
CA ILE A 70 -1.06 7.61 -6.82
C ILE A 70 -1.08 8.61 -7.99
N PHE A 71 -0.06 8.54 -8.84
CA PHE A 71 0.04 9.42 -10.01
C PHE A 71 -0.74 8.83 -11.20
N PRO A 72 -1.15 9.66 -12.19
CA PRO A 72 -1.95 9.19 -13.34
C PRO A 72 -1.30 8.03 -14.11
N ASP A 73 0.03 7.99 -14.20
CA ASP A 73 0.77 6.94 -14.91
C ASP A 73 0.92 5.64 -14.09
N THR A 74 0.55 5.63 -12.81
CA THR A 74 0.76 4.48 -11.92
C THR A 74 0.05 3.24 -12.45
N ILE A 75 -1.25 3.33 -12.74
CA ILE A 75 -2.04 2.18 -13.19
C ILE A 75 -1.55 1.65 -14.54
N PRO A 76 -1.38 2.48 -15.58
CA PRO A 76 -0.84 2.03 -16.85
C PRO A 76 0.52 1.33 -16.73
N LEU A 77 1.44 1.86 -15.94
CA LEU A 77 2.78 1.29 -15.77
C LEU A 77 2.75 -0.04 -15.00
N ILE A 78 1.94 -0.14 -13.92
CA ILE A 78 1.76 -1.39 -13.20
C ILE A 78 1.12 -2.46 -14.11
N LEU A 79 0.08 -2.11 -14.88
CA LEU A 79 -0.56 -3.03 -15.83
C LEU A 79 0.40 -3.50 -16.93
N ALA A 80 1.31 -2.63 -17.38
CA ALA A 80 2.35 -3.03 -18.31
C ALA A 80 3.37 -3.99 -17.67
N ALA A 81 3.76 -3.75 -16.42
CA ALA A 81 4.70 -4.58 -15.67
C ALA A 81 4.11 -5.98 -15.34
N ILE A 82 2.80 -6.08 -15.06
CA ILE A 82 2.09 -7.35 -14.81
C ILE A 82 2.25 -8.35 -15.97
N LYS A 83 2.40 -7.86 -17.21
CA LYS A 83 2.61 -8.73 -18.38
C LYS A 83 3.87 -9.59 -18.31
N HIS A 84 4.85 -9.19 -17.50
CA HIS A 84 6.10 -9.94 -17.25
C HIS A 84 5.96 -10.93 -16.08
N ALA A 85 4.80 -10.99 -15.43
CA ALA A 85 4.45 -11.89 -14.34
C ALA A 85 5.46 -11.93 -13.16
N PRO A 86 6.06 -10.80 -12.69
CA PRO A 86 6.93 -10.81 -11.52
C PRO A 86 6.12 -11.11 -10.25
N ASP A 87 6.78 -11.60 -9.18
CA ASP A 87 6.11 -11.82 -7.91
C ASP A 87 5.76 -10.50 -7.22
N VAL A 88 6.59 -9.47 -7.40
CA VAL A 88 6.35 -8.11 -6.89
C VAL A 88 6.82 -7.05 -7.88
N ILE A 89 6.03 -5.99 -8.03
CA ILE A 89 6.38 -4.80 -8.81
C ILE A 89 6.66 -3.68 -7.81
N THR A 90 7.87 -3.14 -7.85
CA THR A 90 8.34 -2.06 -6.97
C THR A 90 8.57 -0.79 -7.76
N PHE A 91 8.59 0.34 -7.05
CA PHE A 91 8.75 1.67 -7.65
C PHE A 91 9.29 2.66 -6.62
N LYS A 92 9.36 3.94 -6.97
CA LYS A 92 9.71 5.04 -6.06
C LYS A 92 8.45 5.69 -5.48
N GLN A 93 8.61 6.22 -4.27
CA GLN A 93 7.56 6.94 -3.54
C GLN A 93 8.11 8.28 -3.04
N HIS A 94 7.33 9.35 -3.17
CA HIS A 94 7.57 10.55 -2.39
C HIS A 94 6.98 10.37 -1.00
N ALA A 95 7.81 10.34 0.03
CA ALA A 95 7.38 10.29 1.42
C ALA A 95 7.52 11.68 2.06
N ILE A 96 6.42 12.21 2.57
CA ILE A 96 6.34 13.45 3.34
C ILE A 96 5.99 13.09 4.77
N TYR A 97 6.93 13.20 5.68
CA TYR A 97 6.76 12.88 7.09
C TYR A 97 6.90 14.13 7.95
N ASN A 98 5.80 14.64 8.51
CA ASN A 98 5.74 15.90 9.26
C ASN A 98 6.43 17.06 8.52
N GLY A 99 6.14 17.21 7.22
CA GLY A 99 6.70 18.24 6.36
C GLY A 99 8.13 17.97 5.82
N ARG A 100 8.78 16.89 6.26
CA ARG A 100 10.11 16.48 5.78
C ARG A 100 9.96 15.48 4.64
N ARG A 101 10.65 15.69 3.54
CA ARG A 101 10.56 14.85 2.34
C ARG A 101 11.75 13.90 2.22
N SER A 102 11.49 12.68 1.77
CA SER A 102 12.47 11.73 1.26
C SER A 102 11.90 11.01 0.03
N ASP A 103 12.76 10.61 -0.89
CA ASP A 103 12.39 9.73 -1.99
C ASP A 103 12.65 8.27 -1.55
N VAL A 104 11.59 7.51 -1.33
CA VAL A 104 11.69 6.10 -0.97
C VAL A 104 11.83 5.26 -2.22
N VAL A 105 12.84 4.40 -2.26
CA VAL A 105 13.09 3.44 -3.35
C VAL A 105 12.79 2.04 -2.85
N PHE A 106 11.64 1.48 -3.25
CA PHE A 106 11.31 0.09 -2.98
C PHE A 106 11.99 -0.81 -4.00
N HIS A 107 12.72 -1.82 -3.53
CA HIS A 107 13.34 -2.81 -4.41
C HIS A 107 13.45 -4.15 -3.71
N LEU A 108 13.30 -5.27 -4.46
CA LEU A 108 13.30 -6.63 -3.90
C LEU A 108 14.57 -6.93 -3.08
N ASN A 109 15.72 -6.41 -3.52
CA ASN A 109 17.02 -6.65 -2.89
C ASN A 109 17.39 -5.62 -1.81
N ASN A 110 16.54 -4.62 -1.56
CA ASN A 110 16.79 -3.65 -0.52
C ASN A 110 16.44 -4.21 0.87
N GLN A 111 17.15 -3.69 1.87
CA GLN A 111 16.76 -3.76 3.27
C GLN A 111 16.15 -2.43 3.70
N ASP A 112 15.39 -2.44 4.80
CA ASP A 112 14.79 -1.22 5.32
C ASP A 112 15.87 -0.33 5.96
N GLY A 113 16.19 0.77 5.30
CA GLY A 113 17.14 1.79 5.75
C GLY A 113 16.47 2.93 6.53
N PRO A 114 17.25 3.81 7.14
CA PRO A 114 16.74 4.98 7.84
C PRO A 114 16.10 5.98 6.86
N PHE A 115 15.20 6.82 7.39
CA PHE A 115 14.68 7.96 6.63
C PHE A 115 15.79 8.98 6.34
N VAL A 116 15.95 9.38 5.08
CA VAL A 116 16.97 10.33 4.62
C VAL A 116 16.27 11.57 4.07
N GLU A 117 16.25 12.64 4.88
CA GLU A 117 15.65 13.92 4.47
C GLU A 117 16.37 14.53 3.27
N GLY A 118 15.60 14.92 2.24
CA GLY A 118 16.14 15.49 1.00
C GLY A 118 16.96 14.51 0.15
N GLY A 119 16.99 13.22 0.53
CA GLY A 119 17.74 12.17 -0.14
C GLY A 119 16.89 10.96 -0.49
N GLN A 120 17.54 9.79 -0.63
CA GLN A 120 16.87 8.53 -0.93
C GLN A 120 16.88 7.61 0.30
N THR A 121 15.70 7.12 0.67
CA THR A 121 15.50 6.07 1.67
C THR A 121 15.30 4.74 0.95
N LEU A 122 16.20 3.79 1.17
CA LEU A 122 16.06 2.44 0.58
C LEU A 122 15.12 1.60 1.44
N ARG A 123 14.21 0.87 0.81
CA ARG A 123 13.28 -0.03 1.49
C ARG A 123 13.07 -1.32 0.73
N ALA A 124 12.92 -2.41 1.47
CA ALA A 124 12.36 -3.64 0.94
C ALA A 124 10.91 -3.41 0.45
N PRO A 125 10.35 -4.27 -0.40
CA PRO A 125 8.97 -4.12 -0.86
C PRO A 125 7.98 -4.01 0.31
N TRP A 126 7.03 -3.09 0.21
CA TRP A 126 6.05 -2.76 1.24
C TRP A 126 4.62 -2.96 0.72
N HIS A 127 3.60 -2.86 1.56
CA HIS A 127 2.20 -3.07 1.16
C HIS A 127 1.74 -2.21 -0.03
N VAL A 128 2.32 -1.03 -0.21
CA VAL A 128 2.04 -0.13 -1.35
C VAL A 128 2.58 -0.62 -2.69
N CYS A 129 3.52 -1.59 -2.71
CA CYS A 129 3.97 -2.24 -3.94
C CYS A 129 2.86 -3.13 -4.52
N ALA A 130 2.95 -3.46 -5.82
CA ALA A 130 2.00 -4.39 -6.41
C ALA A 130 2.52 -5.84 -6.29
N TRP A 131 1.77 -6.68 -5.60
CA TRP A 131 2.12 -8.05 -5.26
C TRP A 131 1.26 -9.04 -6.02
N LYS A 132 1.84 -10.11 -6.51
CA LYS A 132 1.11 -11.22 -7.11
C LYS A 132 0.19 -11.83 -6.06
N ARG A 133 -1.15 -11.72 -6.26
CA ARG A 133 -2.15 -12.05 -5.23
C ARG A 133 -2.04 -13.49 -4.74
N GLU A 134 -1.83 -14.46 -5.64
CA GLU A 134 -1.73 -15.88 -5.26
C GLU A 134 -0.61 -16.17 -4.24
N LEU A 135 0.44 -15.34 -4.20
CA LEU A 135 1.56 -15.50 -3.26
C LEU A 135 1.30 -14.89 -1.90
N VAL A 136 0.36 -13.94 -1.81
CA VAL A 136 0.13 -13.16 -0.58
C VAL A 136 -1.28 -13.30 -0.01
N ALA A 137 -2.15 -14.06 -0.67
CA ALA A 137 -3.56 -14.20 -0.28
C ALA A 137 -3.77 -14.78 1.13
N ASP A 138 -2.84 -15.59 1.61
CA ASP A 138 -2.84 -16.19 2.96
C ASP A 138 -1.85 -15.50 3.93
N CYS A 139 -1.29 -14.34 3.55
CA CYS A 139 -0.61 -13.46 4.49
C CYS A 139 -1.64 -12.68 5.29
N LEU A 140 -1.52 -12.69 6.62
CA LEU A 140 -2.53 -12.12 7.49
C LEU A 140 -2.08 -10.77 8.07
N PHE A 141 -2.99 -9.80 8.03
CA PHE A 141 -2.84 -8.57 8.82
C PHE A 141 -3.29 -8.84 10.26
N PRO A 142 -2.49 -8.49 11.28
CA PRO A 142 -2.93 -8.57 12.66
C PRO A 142 -4.03 -7.54 12.97
N ASP A 143 -4.87 -7.84 13.96
CA ASP A 143 -5.93 -6.93 14.43
C ASP A 143 -5.35 -5.78 15.28
N ILE A 144 -4.56 -4.92 14.64
CA ILE A 144 -3.96 -3.72 15.24
C ILE A 144 -4.03 -2.56 14.25
N SER A 145 -3.88 -1.32 14.73
CA SER A 145 -3.93 -0.11 13.90
C SER A 145 -2.57 0.55 13.65
N TYR A 146 -1.49 -0.06 14.11
CA TYR A 146 -0.13 0.44 13.88
C TYR A 146 0.87 -0.71 13.79
N GLY A 147 1.62 -0.77 12.68
CA GLY A 147 2.60 -1.81 12.40
C GLY A 147 2.03 -3.10 11.79
N GLU A 148 0.73 -3.13 11.51
CA GLU A 148 0.03 -4.22 10.81
C GLU A 148 0.61 -4.47 9.42
N ASP A 149 0.95 -3.40 8.72
CA ASP A 149 1.54 -3.38 7.39
C ASP A 149 2.95 -3.98 7.37
N ARG A 150 3.73 -3.72 8.43
CA ARG A 150 5.05 -4.33 8.60
C ARG A 150 4.95 -5.84 8.77
N VAL A 151 4.06 -6.29 9.67
CA VAL A 151 3.86 -7.73 9.93
C VAL A 151 3.46 -8.46 8.65
N TRP A 152 2.53 -7.87 7.88
CA TRP A 152 2.10 -8.43 6.61
C TRP A 152 3.23 -8.43 5.56
N ALA A 153 3.92 -7.29 5.39
CA ALA A 153 5.00 -7.18 4.41
C ALA A 153 6.15 -8.17 4.69
N GLU A 154 6.47 -8.45 5.95
CA GLU A 154 7.47 -9.46 6.34
C GLU A 154 7.04 -10.87 5.93
N GLN A 155 5.74 -11.21 6.02
CA GLN A 155 5.21 -12.50 5.54
C GLN A 155 5.28 -12.56 4.01
N ALA A 156 4.83 -11.51 3.30
CA ALA A 156 4.79 -11.45 1.85
C ALA A 156 6.21 -11.55 1.25
N ARG A 157 7.18 -10.85 1.80
CA ARG A 157 8.60 -10.88 1.35
C ARG A 157 9.23 -12.26 1.38
N ARG A 158 8.83 -13.13 2.30
CA ARG A 158 9.35 -14.52 2.37
C ARG A 158 8.88 -15.41 1.22
N ARG A 159 7.83 -15.03 0.51
CA ARG A 159 7.17 -15.82 -0.54
C ARG A 159 7.59 -15.43 -1.95
N VAL A 160 8.09 -14.22 -2.14
CA VAL A 160 8.47 -13.69 -3.46
C VAL A 160 9.93 -14.00 -3.78
N ARG A 161 10.22 -14.22 -5.07
CA ARG A 161 11.56 -14.52 -5.59
C ARG A 161 11.94 -13.59 -6.72
N THR A 162 10.97 -13.10 -7.49
CA THR A 162 11.20 -12.27 -8.66
C THR A 162 10.56 -10.89 -8.45
N GLY A 163 11.26 -9.84 -8.88
CA GLY A 163 10.76 -8.47 -8.81
C GLY A 163 11.02 -7.72 -10.10
N LEU A 164 10.12 -6.81 -10.46
CA LEU A 164 10.32 -5.83 -11.50
C LEU A 164 10.28 -4.44 -10.86
N HIS A 165 11.33 -3.64 -11.08
CA HIS A 165 11.39 -2.27 -10.57
C HIS A 165 11.05 -1.27 -11.67
N ILE A 166 10.10 -0.38 -11.40
CA ILE A 166 9.77 0.77 -12.22
C ILE A 166 10.50 1.97 -11.64
N ASP A 167 11.52 2.48 -12.35
CA ASP A 167 12.36 3.58 -11.88
C ASP A 167 11.65 4.96 -12.00
N GLN A 168 10.42 5.01 -11.46
CA GLN A 168 9.58 6.22 -11.44
C GLN A 168 8.88 6.35 -10.08
N VAL A 169 8.50 7.59 -9.74
CA VAL A 169 7.68 7.88 -8.57
C VAL A 169 6.22 7.64 -8.94
N LEU A 170 5.61 6.61 -8.35
CA LEU A 170 4.24 6.22 -8.65
C LEU A 170 3.29 6.43 -7.46
N HIS A 171 3.82 6.77 -6.29
CA HIS A 171 3.05 6.91 -5.07
C HIS A 171 3.55 8.10 -4.25
N ARG A 172 2.62 8.79 -3.56
CA ARG A 172 2.93 9.82 -2.57
C ARG A 172 2.33 9.41 -1.24
N TYR A 173 3.18 9.25 -0.26
CA TYR A 173 2.82 9.05 1.14
C TYR A 173 2.89 10.36 1.90
N THR A 174 1.85 10.68 2.66
CA THR A 174 1.84 11.87 3.51
C THR A 174 1.44 11.49 4.92
N HIS A 175 2.35 11.68 5.86
CA HIS A 175 2.07 11.51 7.28
C HIS A 175 2.09 12.86 7.99
N ASP A 176 0.96 13.22 8.61
CA ASP A 176 0.87 14.33 9.55
C ASP A 176 0.35 13.77 10.89
N ALA A 177 1.14 13.91 11.95
CA ALA A 177 0.79 13.41 13.29
C ALA A 177 -0.55 13.98 13.81
N ARG A 178 -1.04 15.08 13.23
CA ARG A 178 -2.32 15.71 13.58
C ARG A 178 -3.52 15.07 12.87
N ASP A 179 -3.30 14.26 11.84
CA ASP A 179 -4.36 13.63 11.02
C ASP A 179 -4.24 12.09 11.03
N THR A 180 -3.99 11.49 12.19
CA THR A 180 -3.94 10.03 12.31
C THR A 180 -5.34 9.43 12.40
N ALA A 181 -5.59 8.34 11.68
CA ALA A 181 -6.85 7.58 11.74
C ALA A 181 -6.86 6.51 12.84
N ALA A 182 -5.82 6.44 13.68
CA ALA A 182 -5.76 5.49 14.78
C ALA A 182 -6.63 5.96 15.96
N PRO A 183 -7.43 5.08 16.58
CA PRO A 183 -8.06 5.40 17.86
C PRO A 183 -6.97 5.69 18.90
N GLU A 184 -7.18 6.71 19.75
CA GLU A 184 -6.23 7.12 20.80
C GLU A 184 -5.95 6.05 21.87
N THR A 185 -6.57 4.88 21.77
CA THR A 185 -6.48 3.77 22.72
C THR A 185 -5.57 2.63 22.23
N ASN A 186 -4.34 2.92 21.82
CA ASN A 186 -3.32 1.87 21.84
C ASN A 186 -2.48 2.05 23.10
N THR A 187 -2.92 1.38 24.16
CA THR A 187 -2.13 1.14 25.37
C THR A 187 -0.74 0.67 24.95
N LYS A 188 0.27 1.46 25.26
CA LYS A 188 1.66 1.04 25.15
C LYS A 188 1.78 -0.26 25.92
N ILE A 189 2.07 -1.38 25.22
CA ILE A 189 2.56 -2.57 25.89
C ILE A 189 3.90 -2.14 26.48
N SER A 190 3.89 -1.87 27.79
CA SER A 190 5.10 -1.65 28.57
C SER A 190 5.86 -2.97 28.58
N ASN A 191 7.02 -2.96 27.90
CA ASN A 191 8.03 -4.00 28.12
C ASN A 191 8.42 -3.98 29.59
N GLY A 192 7.99 -4.99 30.34
CA GLY A 192 8.56 -5.44 31.61
C GLY A 192 9.62 -6.49 31.33
#